data_15f60029dbcc5a85d75c3c12b13dd5d4
#
_entry.id   15f60029dbcc5a85d75c3c12b13dd5d4
#
_cell.length_a   1.000
_cell.length_b   1.000
_cell.length_c   1.000
_cell.angle_alpha   90.00
_cell.angle_beta   90.00
_cell.angle_gamma   90.00
#
_symmetry.space_group_name_H-M   'P 1'
#
loop_
_entity.id
_entity.type
_entity.pdbx_description
1 polymer ?
#
loop_
_entity_poly.entity_id
_entity_poly.type
_entity_poly.pdbx_seq_one_letter_code
_entity_poly.pdbx_strand_id
1 'polypeptide(L)'
;LGDVYKRQGFQHMFAMFGATVTVPLLTGLSISTTLLFAGLGTLLFHCLTKFKVPAFLGSSFAFLGGYAAVAPMAKDGTANKEMLPYACLGVACAGLIYLILAALIKAVGINKIMKLFPPVVTGPIIIAIGLGLAPSAVNNCTKNWWLAVIALVLVIIFNIFGKGMIKIIPILLGIIGAYLTAVVVGNIGGVESFAIDFTGVKEAAWIGFPIEWSSTVFGGVHDGGKAISAIIALVPISIATMMEHIGDISAISATCKKNYIQDPGLHRTLLGDGLATTLASLFGAPANTTYGENTGVLALSKVYDPRVVRIAAYFAMVFSFCPKFAAIIESIPGAVVGGISFVLYGMISAIGVRNVVEAKVDFSKARNTIIAAVILVVALGLTNGITFTVGGHNITLTALAVASIAGIVLNLIFPEKDFDPEKAFQADTVSKQIDVENAVSY
;
A
#
# COMPACT_ATOMS: atom_id res chain seq x y z
N LEU A 1 -17.61 16.91 21.78
CA LEU A 1 -16.41 16.11 21.44
C LEU A 1 -16.77 14.72 20.85
N GLY A 2 -17.71 13.98 21.46
CA GLY A 2 -18.09 12.63 20.99
C GLY A 2 -18.61 12.59 19.55
N ASP A 3 -19.47 13.54 19.17
CA ASP A 3 -20.05 13.58 17.82
C ASP A 3 -19.02 14.03 16.76
N VAL A 4 -18.09 14.90 17.13
CA VAL A 4 -16.97 15.29 16.25
C VAL A 4 -16.10 14.08 15.98
N TYR A 5 -15.75 13.28 16.98
CA TYR A 5 -14.92 12.09 16.82
C TYR A 5 -15.60 10.99 15.99
N LYS A 6 -16.90 10.76 16.19
CA LYS A 6 -17.67 9.81 15.36
C LYS A 6 -17.67 10.23 13.90
N ARG A 7 -17.97 11.52 13.64
CA ARG A 7 -17.99 12.09 12.28
C ARG A 7 -16.60 11.97 11.60
N GLN A 8 -15.53 12.28 12.34
CA GLN A 8 -14.17 12.17 11.84
C GLN A 8 -13.76 10.71 11.61
N GLY A 9 -14.10 9.81 12.53
CA GLY A 9 -13.88 8.39 12.37
C GLY A 9 -14.53 7.82 11.11
N PHE A 10 -15.75 8.28 10.82
CA PHE A 10 -16.45 7.92 9.59
C PHE A 10 -15.74 8.45 8.33
N GLN A 11 -15.20 9.67 8.39
CA GLN A 11 -14.40 10.23 7.29
C GLN A 11 -13.13 9.42 7.04
N HIS A 12 -12.42 9.02 8.09
CA HIS A 12 -11.24 8.16 7.99
C HIS A 12 -11.57 6.79 7.40
N MET A 13 -12.74 6.22 7.74
CA MET A 13 -13.22 4.97 7.16
C MET A 13 -13.40 5.09 5.65
N PHE A 14 -14.07 6.14 5.18
CA PHE A 14 -14.26 6.35 3.74
C PHE A 14 -12.94 6.62 3.00
N ALA A 15 -12.01 7.34 3.62
CA ALA A 15 -10.72 7.63 3.00
C ALA A 15 -9.90 6.36 2.75
N MET A 16 -9.86 5.45 3.73
CA MET A 16 -9.10 4.20 3.60
C MET A 16 -9.78 3.17 2.70
N PHE A 17 -11.09 3.24 2.55
CA PHE A 17 -11.90 2.16 2.01
C PHE A 17 -11.50 1.82 0.56
N GLY A 18 -11.45 2.83 -0.33
CA GLY A 18 -11.16 2.61 -1.75
C GLY A 18 -9.83 1.91 -1.99
N ALA A 19 -8.77 2.36 -1.34
CA ALA A 19 -7.45 1.75 -1.43
C ALA A 19 -7.42 0.34 -0.81
N THR A 20 -8.03 0.16 0.37
CA THR A 20 -8.03 -1.12 1.10
C THR A 20 -8.69 -2.24 0.32
N VAL A 21 -9.81 -1.98 -0.36
CA VAL A 21 -10.53 -3.03 -1.11
C VAL A 21 -9.95 -3.30 -2.50
N THR A 22 -9.17 -2.38 -3.06
CA THR A 22 -8.59 -2.53 -4.40
C THR A 22 -7.53 -3.64 -4.43
N VAL A 23 -6.71 -3.78 -3.39
CA VAL A 23 -5.67 -4.83 -3.36
C VAL A 23 -6.28 -6.24 -3.39
N PRO A 24 -7.26 -6.63 -2.54
CA PRO A 24 -7.88 -7.94 -2.65
C PRO A 24 -8.58 -8.16 -3.99
N LEU A 25 -9.21 -7.14 -4.59
CA LEU A 25 -9.79 -7.25 -5.94
C LEU A 25 -8.74 -7.58 -7.02
N LEU A 26 -7.52 -7.09 -6.86
CA LEU A 26 -6.41 -7.32 -7.80
C LEU A 26 -5.65 -8.62 -7.55
N THR A 27 -5.72 -9.17 -6.36
CA THR A 27 -4.97 -10.38 -5.96
C THR A 27 -5.85 -11.61 -5.82
N GLY A 28 -7.16 -11.43 -5.65
CA GLY A 28 -8.10 -12.50 -5.33
C GLY A 28 -8.12 -12.90 -3.85
N LEU A 29 -7.50 -12.10 -2.98
CA LEU A 29 -7.60 -12.27 -1.53
C LEU A 29 -9.00 -11.89 -1.02
N SER A 30 -9.38 -12.40 0.15
CA SER A 30 -10.67 -12.11 0.75
C SER A 30 -10.79 -10.65 1.20
N ILE A 31 -11.84 -9.96 0.75
CA ILE A 31 -12.17 -8.59 1.18
C ILE A 31 -12.51 -8.54 2.66
N SER A 32 -13.30 -9.51 3.14
CA SER A 32 -13.68 -9.60 4.55
C SER A 32 -12.46 -9.74 5.45
N THR A 33 -11.55 -10.65 5.12
CA THR A 33 -10.29 -10.84 5.86
C THR A 33 -9.42 -9.60 5.80
N THR A 34 -9.35 -8.95 4.64
CA THR A 34 -8.59 -7.70 4.46
C THR A 34 -9.10 -6.59 5.38
N LEU A 35 -10.42 -6.36 5.43
CA LEU A 35 -11.02 -5.35 6.30
C LEU A 35 -10.81 -5.67 7.78
N LEU A 36 -10.92 -6.95 8.17
CA LEU A 36 -10.66 -7.37 9.53
C LEU A 36 -9.23 -6.99 9.96
N PHE A 37 -8.24 -7.36 9.13
CA PHE A 37 -6.83 -7.14 9.49
C PHE A 37 -6.35 -5.72 9.24
N ALA A 38 -7.01 -4.93 8.39
CA ALA A 38 -6.80 -3.49 8.35
C ALA A 38 -7.21 -2.84 9.69
N GLY A 39 -8.35 -3.23 10.24
CA GLY A 39 -8.81 -2.78 11.56
C GLY A 39 -7.91 -3.27 12.69
N LEU A 40 -7.69 -4.59 12.79
CA LEU A 40 -6.84 -5.18 13.83
C LEU A 40 -5.40 -4.68 13.75
N GLY A 41 -4.83 -4.60 12.53
CA GLY A 41 -3.49 -4.08 12.29
C GLY A 41 -3.34 -2.62 12.76
N THR A 42 -4.33 -1.78 12.47
CA THR A 42 -4.39 -0.39 12.96
C THR A 42 -4.41 -0.33 14.48
N LEU A 43 -5.23 -1.17 15.14
CA LEU A 43 -5.28 -1.21 16.61
C LEU A 43 -3.97 -1.71 17.22
N LEU A 44 -3.36 -2.74 16.63
CA LEU A 44 -2.06 -3.26 17.04
C LEU A 44 -0.96 -2.20 16.90
N PHE A 45 -0.94 -1.50 15.77
CA PHE A 45 -0.02 -0.38 15.52
C PHE A 45 -0.18 0.71 16.58
N HIS A 46 -1.41 1.13 16.89
CA HIS A 46 -1.66 2.14 17.91
C HIS A 46 -1.18 1.68 19.30
N CYS A 47 -1.40 0.42 19.65
CA CYS A 47 -0.90 -0.15 20.90
C CYS A 47 0.63 -0.06 20.99
N LEU A 48 1.35 -0.51 19.95
CA LEU A 48 2.80 -0.52 19.90
C LEU A 48 3.41 0.88 19.84
N THR A 49 2.71 1.85 19.24
CA THR A 49 3.09 3.26 19.18
C THR A 49 2.61 4.08 20.38
N LYS A 50 2.20 3.41 21.46
CA LYS A 50 1.70 4.05 22.72
C LYS A 50 0.51 4.97 22.47
N PHE A 51 -0.34 4.66 21.49
CA PHE A 51 -1.51 5.44 21.09
C PHE A 51 -1.20 6.90 20.70
N LYS A 52 0.03 7.17 20.23
CA LYS A 52 0.47 8.54 19.89
C LYS A 52 0.28 8.87 18.40
N VAL A 53 0.51 7.91 17.51
CA VAL A 53 0.55 8.13 16.06
C VAL A 53 -0.84 7.92 15.45
N PRO A 54 -1.45 8.94 14.82
CA PRO A 54 -2.78 8.82 14.21
C PRO A 54 -2.70 8.25 12.78
N ALA A 55 -2.06 7.09 12.59
CA ALA A 55 -1.98 6.41 11.31
C ALA A 55 -3.05 5.32 11.22
N PHE A 56 -3.69 5.19 10.05
CA PHE A 56 -4.49 4.04 9.67
C PHE A 56 -3.63 3.08 8.84
N LEU A 57 -3.73 1.80 9.09
CA LEU A 57 -3.07 0.77 8.31
C LEU A 57 -4.08 0.05 7.42
N GLY A 58 -3.80 0.01 6.13
CA GLY A 58 -4.60 -0.73 5.17
C GLY A 58 -3.73 -1.54 4.22
N SER A 59 -4.31 -2.11 3.17
CA SER A 59 -3.61 -3.01 2.26
C SER A 59 -2.52 -2.32 1.45
N SER A 60 -1.32 -2.90 1.40
CA SER A 60 -0.17 -2.38 0.68
C SER A 60 -0.21 -2.72 -0.81
N PHE A 61 -0.04 -1.72 -1.67
CA PHE A 61 0.10 -1.90 -3.12
C PHE A 61 1.47 -2.39 -3.54
N ALA A 62 2.50 -2.16 -2.75
CA ALA A 62 3.87 -2.51 -3.11
C ALA A 62 4.09 -4.02 -3.32
N PHE A 63 3.31 -4.86 -2.66
CA PHE A 63 3.37 -6.31 -2.81
C PHE A 63 2.57 -6.86 -3.99
N LEU A 64 1.79 -6.05 -4.73
CA LEU A 64 0.97 -6.53 -5.86
C LEU A 64 1.80 -7.26 -6.92
N GLY A 65 2.97 -6.72 -7.29
CA GLY A 65 3.90 -7.39 -8.21
C GLY A 65 4.38 -8.75 -7.68
N GLY A 66 4.60 -8.85 -6.37
CA GLY A 66 4.96 -10.11 -5.72
C GLY A 66 3.82 -11.13 -5.72
N TYR A 67 2.59 -10.69 -5.41
CA TYR A 67 1.39 -11.54 -5.55
C TYR A 67 1.21 -12.03 -6.99
N ALA A 68 1.35 -11.15 -7.97
CA ALA A 68 1.25 -11.51 -9.38
C ALA A 68 2.33 -12.51 -9.83
N ALA A 69 3.53 -12.46 -9.25
CA ALA A 69 4.62 -13.39 -9.54
C ALA A 69 4.42 -14.77 -8.91
N VAL A 70 3.90 -14.83 -7.67
CA VAL A 70 3.74 -16.08 -6.91
C VAL A 70 2.38 -16.71 -7.14
N ALA A 71 1.32 -15.93 -7.16
CA ALA A 71 -0.07 -16.36 -7.29
C ALA A 71 -0.80 -15.58 -8.39
N PRO A 72 -0.39 -15.69 -9.66
CA PRO A 72 -1.03 -14.93 -10.74
C PRO A 72 -2.50 -15.29 -10.87
N MET A 73 -3.34 -14.27 -11.05
CA MET A 73 -4.75 -14.48 -11.39
C MET A 73 -4.87 -15.03 -12.80
N ALA A 74 -5.85 -15.90 -13.03
CA ALA A 74 -6.17 -16.40 -14.35
C ALA A 74 -6.66 -15.26 -15.28
N LYS A 75 -6.64 -15.48 -16.60
CA LYS A 75 -7.05 -14.46 -17.59
C LYS A 75 -8.53 -14.05 -17.46
N ASP A 76 -9.36 -14.95 -16.97
CA ASP A 76 -10.78 -14.69 -16.67
C ASP A 76 -11.00 -13.89 -15.39
N GLY A 77 -9.94 -13.66 -14.61
CA GLY A 77 -9.98 -12.97 -13.32
C GLY A 77 -10.19 -13.91 -12.12
N THR A 78 -10.13 -15.23 -12.33
CA THR A 78 -10.23 -16.19 -11.22
C THR A 78 -8.96 -16.17 -10.37
N ALA A 79 -9.14 -16.13 -9.04
CA ALA A 79 -8.06 -16.15 -8.08
C ALA A 79 -7.32 -17.50 -8.04
N ASN A 80 -6.01 -17.46 -7.93
CA ASN A 80 -5.18 -18.65 -7.76
C ASN A 80 -5.18 -19.07 -6.27
N LYS A 81 -6.27 -19.65 -5.81
CA LYS A 81 -6.48 -20.02 -4.39
C LYS A 81 -5.43 -20.99 -3.86
N GLU A 82 -4.79 -21.80 -4.71
CA GLU A 82 -3.73 -22.71 -4.31
C GLU A 82 -2.45 -21.98 -3.92
N MET A 83 -2.09 -20.95 -4.69
CA MET A 83 -0.81 -20.23 -4.48
C MET A 83 -0.92 -18.99 -3.59
N LEU A 84 -2.12 -18.47 -3.35
CA LEU A 84 -2.32 -17.32 -2.47
C LEU A 84 -1.79 -17.52 -1.04
N PRO A 85 -1.99 -18.67 -0.36
CA PRO A 85 -1.41 -18.90 0.97
C PRO A 85 0.12 -18.85 0.98
N TYR A 86 0.79 -19.29 -0.10
CA TYR A 86 2.25 -19.20 -0.23
C TYR A 86 2.70 -17.75 -0.41
N ALA A 87 2.00 -16.97 -1.21
CA ALA A 87 2.26 -15.54 -1.34
C ALA A 87 2.07 -14.83 0.02
N CYS A 88 1.00 -15.14 0.74
CA CYS A 88 0.77 -14.63 2.09
C CYS A 88 1.89 -15.02 3.06
N LEU A 89 2.43 -16.24 2.99
CA LEU A 89 3.59 -16.66 3.78
C LEU A 89 4.82 -15.79 3.45
N GLY A 90 5.10 -15.56 2.18
CA GLY A 90 6.21 -14.70 1.76
C GLY A 90 6.06 -13.26 2.29
N VAL A 91 4.85 -12.71 2.26
CA VAL A 91 4.54 -11.39 2.82
C VAL A 91 4.65 -11.39 4.35
N ALA A 92 4.20 -12.44 5.03
CA ALA A 92 4.37 -12.58 6.48
C ALA A 92 5.85 -12.56 6.88
N CYS A 93 6.70 -13.27 6.14
CA CYS A 93 8.15 -13.23 6.32
C CYS A 93 8.73 -11.84 6.02
N ALA A 94 8.24 -11.15 4.99
CA ALA A 94 8.61 -9.76 4.71
C ALA A 94 8.30 -8.84 5.90
N GLY A 95 7.14 -9.00 6.55
CA GLY A 95 6.77 -8.29 7.78
C GLY A 95 7.75 -8.54 8.94
N LEU A 96 8.32 -9.74 9.06
CA LEU A 96 9.34 -10.03 10.06
C LEU A 96 10.66 -9.27 9.83
N ILE A 97 10.99 -8.93 8.58
CA ILE A 97 12.17 -8.09 8.27
C ILE A 97 12.03 -6.69 8.87
N TYR A 98 10.81 -6.15 8.96
CA TYR A 98 10.57 -4.88 9.68
C TYR A 98 10.98 -4.93 11.14
N LEU A 99 10.79 -6.08 11.80
CA LEU A 99 11.19 -6.27 13.19
C LEU A 99 12.71 -6.23 13.32
N ILE A 100 13.41 -6.85 12.36
CA ILE A 100 14.88 -6.81 12.31
C ILE A 100 15.36 -5.38 12.13
N LEU A 101 14.78 -4.63 11.17
CA LEU A 101 15.13 -3.24 10.95
C LEU A 101 14.80 -2.37 12.17
N ALA A 102 13.66 -2.56 12.81
CA ALA A 102 13.27 -1.87 14.03
C ALA A 102 14.29 -2.11 15.17
N ALA A 103 14.73 -3.36 15.35
CA ALA A 103 15.76 -3.73 16.32
C ALA A 103 17.12 -3.09 15.99
N LEU A 104 17.52 -3.08 14.71
CA LEU A 104 18.74 -2.43 14.25
C LEU A 104 18.70 -0.92 14.47
N ILE A 105 17.59 -0.25 14.14
CA ILE A 105 17.42 1.20 14.39
C ILE A 105 17.53 1.51 15.88
N LYS A 106 16.94 0.67 16.73
CA LYS A 106 17.02 0.84 18.18
C LYS A 106 18.45 0.64 18.72
N ALA A 107 19.22 -0.29 18.15
CA ALA A 107 20.57 -0.64 18.60
C ALA A 107 21.65 0.32 18.06
N VAL A 108 21.58 0.67 16.78
CA VAL A 108 22.65 1.39 16.05
C VAL A 108 22.31 2.84 15.75
N GLY A 109 21.05 3.21 15.89
CA GLY A 109 20.51 4.53 15.56
C GLY A 109 20.04 4.66 14.10
N ILE A 110 19.06 5.53 13.90
CA ILE A 110 18.42 5.74 12.59
C ILE A 110 19.40 6.26 11.53
N ASN A 111 20.31 7.18 11.90
CA ASN A 111 21.21 7.83 10.95
C ASN A 111 22.12 6.85 10.22
N LYS A 112 22.61 5.80 10.90
CA LYS A 112 23.46 4.78 10.28
C LYS A 112 22.68 3.91 9.29
N ILE A 113 21.45 3.58 9.64
CA ILE A 113 20.57 2.76 8.78
C ILE A 113 20.14 3.54 7.55
N MET A 114 19.78 4.82 7.69
CA MET A 114 19.36 5.65 6.56
C MET A 114 20.48 5.91 5.52
N LYS A 115 21.76 5.80 5.90
CA LYS A 115 22.87 5.82 4.92
C LYS A 115 22.86 4.64 3.96
N LEU A 116 22.23 3.54 4.34
CA LEU A 116 22.07 2.35 3.50
C LEU A 116 20.94 2.54 2.46
N PHE A 117 19.94 3.34 2.80
CA PHE A 117 18.72 3.58 2.03
C PHE A 117 18.53 5.07 1.70
N PRO A 118 19.48 5.71 0.97
CA PRO A 118 19.34 7.11 0.62
C PRO A 118 18.23 7.32 -0.43
N PRO A 119 17.67 8.53 -0.55
CA PRO A 119 16.61 8.86 -1.51
C PRO A 119 16.96 8.56 -2.97
N VAL A 120 18.23 8.58 -3.35
CA VAL A 120 18.68 8.15 -4.69
C VAL A 120 18.43 6.67 -4.98
N VAL A 121 18.27 5.85 -3.95
CA VAL A 121 17.90 4.43 -4.05
C VAL A 121 16.39 4.27 -3.87
N THR A 122 15.84 4.81 -2.79
CA THR A 122 14.43 4.58 -2.40
C THR A 122 13.45 5.25 -3.36
N GLY A 123 13.77 6.46 -3.85
CA GLY A 123 12.91 7.16 -4.80
C GLY A 123 12.66 6.38 -6.09
N PRO A 124 13.72 5.98 -6.85
CA PRO A 124 13.56 5.15 -8.04
C PRO A 124 12.85 3.81 -7.78
N ILE A 125 13.05 3.18 -6.61
CA ILE A 125 12.32 1.94 -6.24
C ILE A 125 10.82 2.22 -6.13
N ILE A 126 10.42 3.28 -5.44
CA ILE A 126 9.00 3.66 -5.29
C ILE A 126 8.40 4.03 -6.66
N ILE A 127 9.14 4.77 -7.51
CA ILE A 127 8.70 5.06 -8.88
C ILE A 127 8.44 3.74 -9.64
N ALA A 128 9.36 2.80 -9.55
CA ALA A 128 9.26 1.52 -10.23
C ALA A 128 8.10 0.65 -9.73
N ILE A 129 7.73 0.73 -8.44
CA ILE A 129 6.55 0.03 -7.90
C ILE A 129 5.30 0.45 -8.67
N GLY A 130 5.03 1.73 -8.75
CA GLY A 130 3.83 2.23 -9.43
C GLY A 130 3.85 1.95 -10.95
N LEU A 131 4.95 2.24 -11.64
CA LEU A 131 5.07 2.02 -13.08
C LEU A 131 5.06 0.54 -13.45
N GLY A 132 5.65 -0.33 -12.64
CA GLY A 132 5.66 -1.78 -12.85
C GLY A 132 4.27 -2.42 -12.79
N LEU A 133 3.31 -1.79 -12.12
CA LEU A 133 1.92 -2.23 -12.04
C LEU A 133 1.05 -1.74 -13.22
N ALA A 134 1.53 -0.80 -14.04
CA ALA A 134 0.78 -0.22 -15.15
C ALA A 134 0.23 -1.27 -16.15
N PRO A 135 0.96 -2.32 -16.55
CA PRO A 135 0.43 -3.35 -17.43
C PRO A 135 -0.81 -4.06 -16.85
N SER A 136 -0.87 -4.27 -15.53
CA SER A 136 -2.05 -4.85 -14.86
C SER A 136 -3.28 -3.94 -14.96
N ALA A 137 -3.10 -2.63 -14.78
CA ALA A 137 -4.18 -1.65 -14.95
C ALA A 137 -4.71 -1.68 -16.39
N VAL A 138 -3.83 -1.64 -17.40
CA VAL A 138 -4.19 -1.73 -18.82
C VAL A 138 -4.96 -3.01 -19.10
N ASN A 139 -4.46 -4.16 -18.64
CA ASN A 139 -5.12 -5.45 -18.85
C ASN A 139 -6.56 -5.48 -18.28
N ASN A 140 -6.78 -4.90 -17.12
CA ASN A 140 -8.12 -4.79 -16.56
C ASN A 140 -9.02 -3.86 -17.37
N CYS A 141 -8.50 -2.78 -17.95
CA CYS A 141 -9.25 -1.85 -18.80
C CYS A 141 -9.71 -2.48 -20.11
N THR A 142 -8.96 -3.46 -20.66
CA THR A 142 -9.32 -4.14 -21.93
C THR A 142 -10.66 -4.86 -21.87
N LYS A 143 -11.15 -5.20 -20.69
CA LYS A 143 -12.47 -5.81 -20.51
C LYS A 143 -13.62 -4.88 -20.91
N ASN A 144 -13.51 -3.57 -20.64
CA ASN A 144 -14.42 -2.52 -21.08
C ASN A 144 -13.76 -1.14 -20.94
N TRP A 145 -13.17 -0.64 -22.02
CA TRP A 145 -12.47 0.65 -22.03
C TRP A 145 -13.37 1.84 -21.68
N TRP A 146 -14.63 1.83 -22.09
CA TRP A 146 -15.55 2.92 -21.78
C TRP A 146 -15.79 3.06 -20.28
N LEU A 147 -16.04 1.92 -19.63
CA LEU A 147 -16.26 1.90 -18.20
C LEU A 147 -14.97 2.26 -17.42
N ALA A 148 -13.81 1.84 -17.91
CA ALA A 148 -12.52 2.21 -17.35
C ALA A 148 -12.24 3.72 -17.45
N VAL A 149 -12.52 4.31 -18.61
CA VAL A 149 -12.37 5.77 -18.82
C VAL A 149 -13.34 6.56 -17.94
N ILE A 150 -14.59 6.10 -17.80
CA ILE A 150 -15.56 6.75 -16.90
C ILE A 150 -15.02 6.74 -15.46
N ALA A 151 -14.53 5.59 -14.98
CA ALA A 151 -13.96 5.48 -13.65
C ALA A 151 -12.76 6.43 -13.45
N LEU A 152 -11.83 6.44 -14.40
CA LEU A 152 -10.65 7.31 -14.40
C LEU A 152 -11.05 8.80 -14.35
N VAL A 153 -11.95 9.21 -15.26
CA VAL A 153 -12.40 10.62 -15.36
C VAL A 153 -13.11 11.06 -14.09
N LEU A 154 -13.96 10.20 -13.51
CA LEU A 154 -14.63 10.51 -12.24
C LEU A 154 -13.63 10.73 -11.10
N VAL A 155 -12.63 9.84 -10.97
CA VAL A 155 -11.57 10.01 -9.95
C VAL A 155 -10.83 11.33 -10.15
N ILE A 156 -10.46 11.68 -11.40
CA ILE A 156 -9.78 12.93 -11.72
C ILE A 156 -10.65 14.13 -11.34
N ILE A 157 -11.93 14.12 -11.75
CA ILE A 157 -12.87 15.22 -11.45
C ILE A 157 -12.99 15.42 -9.95
N PHE A 158 -13.23 14.35 -9.19
CA PHE A 158 -13.38 14.45 -7.74
C PHE A 158 -12.08 14.87 -7.03
N ASN A 159 -10.93 14.45 -7.54
CA ASN A 159 -9.63 14.82 -6.97
C ASN A 159 -9.27 16.29 -7.24
N ILE A 160 -9.48 16.77 -8.47
CA ILE A 160 -9.04 18.11 -8.89
C ILE A 160 -10.07 19.18 -8.53
N PHE A 161 -11.34 18.94 -8.84
CA PHE A 161 -12.42 19.92 -8.66
C PHE A 161 -13.20 19.72 -7.36
N GLY A 162 -13.03 18.58 -6.68
CA GLY A 162 -13.68 18.29 -5.41
C GLY A 162 -13.25 19.27 -4.31
N LYS A 163 -14.18 19.56 -3.39
CA LYS A 163 -13.94 20.37 -2.19
C LYS A 163 -14.25 19.56 -0.94
N GLY A 164 -13.53 19.84 0.13
CA GLY A 164 -13.75 19.17 1.42
C GLY A 164 -13.56 17.65 1.30
N MET A 165 -14.53 16.87 1.78
CA MET A 165 -14.49 15.40 1.76
C MET A 165 -14.41 14.80 0.36
N ILE A 166 -15.07 15.39 -0.63
CA ILE A 166 -15.05 14.89 -2.02
C ILE A 166 -13.63 14.78 -2.55
N LYS A 167 -12.77 15.75 -2.22
CA LYS A 167 -11.37 15.74 -2.61
C LYS A 167 -10.53 14.66 -1.91
N ILE A 168 -10.97 14.20 -0.73
CA ILE A 168 -10.23 13.19 0.06
C ILE A 168 -10.57 11.77 -0.36
N ILE A 169 -11.82 11.53 -0.81
CA ILE A 169 -12.32 10.20 -1.17
C ILE A 169 -12.58 10.03 -2.68
N PRO A 170 -11.71 10.56 -3.57
CA PRO A 170 -11.98 10.56 -5.01
C PRO A 170 -12.06 9.14 -5.58
N ILE A 171 -11.25 8.22 -5.05
CA ILE A 171 -11.19 6.81 -5.47
C ILE A 171 -12.53 6.13 -5.18
N LEU A 172 -13.03 6.28 -3.95
CA LEU A 172 -14.32 5.70 -3.55
C LEU A 172 -15.47 6.26 -4.40
N LEU A 173 -15.50 7.58 -4.62
CA LEU A 173 -16.54 8.21 -5.43
C LEU A 173 -16.43 7.81 -6.91
N GLY A 174 -15.22 7.62 -7.43
CA GLY A 174 -14.98 7.09 -8.76
C GLY A 174 -15.49 5.66 -8.91
N ILE A 175 -15.23 4.79 -7.92
CA ILE A 175 -15.77 3.43 -7.88
C ILE A 175 -17.30 3.47 -7.91
N ILE A 176 -17.92 4.19 -6.98
CA ILE A 176 -19.38 4.26 -6.86
C ILE A 176 -20.00 4.82 -8.15
N GLY A 177 -19.46 5.90 -8.71
CA GLY A 177 -19.98 6.51 -9.91
C GLY A 177 -19.88 5.59 -11.14
N ALA A 178 -18.75 4.93 -11.33
CA ALA A 178 -18.57 3.96 -12.42
C ALA A 178 -19.42 2.70 -12.23
N TYR A 179 -19.55 2.22 -11.00
CA TYR A 179 -20.42 1.09 -10.66
C TYR A 179 -21.88 1.41 -10.93
N LEU A 180 -22.38 2.59 -10.51
CA LEU A 180 -23.74 3.04 -10.82
C LEU A 180 -23.94 3.20 -12.34
N THR A 181 -22.95 3.69 -13.08
CA THR A 181 -23.00 3.76 -14.54
C THR A 181 -23.15 2.36 -15.14
N ALA A 182 -22.39 1.38 -14.65
CA ALA A 182 -22.49 -0.01 -15.09
C ALA A 182 -23.88 -0.59 -14.82
N VAL A 183 -24.46 -0.34 -13.64
CA VAL A 183 -25.84 -0.78 -13.32
C VAL A 183 -26.85 -0.11 -14.23
N VAL A 184 -26.80 1.21 -14.42
CA VAL A 184 -27.79 1.95 -15.23
C VAL A 184 -27.68 1.57 -16.70
N VAL A 185 -26.49 1.56 -17.26
CA VAL A 185 -26.28 1.29 -18.69
C VAL A 185 -26.41 -0.22 -18.98
N GLY A 186 -25.83 -1.07 -18.13
CA GLY A 186 -25.80 -2.52 -18.31
C GLY A 186 -27.10 -3.18 -17.89
N ASN A 187 -27.44 -3.12 -16.60
CA ASN A 187 -28.56 -3.91 -16.08
C ASN A 187 -29.93 -3.29 -16.40
N ILE A 188 -30.07 -1.97 -16.42
CA ILE A 188 -31.33 -1.29 -16.74
C ILE A 188 -31.42 -1.01 -18.26
N GLY A 189 -30.34 -0.50 -18.85
CA GLY A 189 -30.28 -0.17 -20.28
C GLY A 189 -30.09 -1.35 -21.22
N GLY A 190 -29.77 -2.54 -20.70
CA GLY A 190 -29.61 -3.77 -21.49
C GLY A 190 -28.32 -3.86 -22.31
N VAL A 191 -27.30 -3.06 -22.00
CA VAL A 191 -26.00 -3.11 -22.66
C VAL A 191 -25.14 -4.16 -21.96
N GLU A 192 -25.07 -5.36 -22.53
CA GLU A 192 -24.44 -6.55 -21.93
C GLU A 192 -23.00 -6.33 -21.48
N SER A 193 -22.20 -5.55 -22.22
CA SER A 193 -20.81 -5.25 -21.89
C SER A 193 -20.63 -4.40 -20.61
N PHE A 194 -21.71 -3.80 -20.10
CA PHE A 194 -21.72 -3.04 -18.83
C PHE A 194 -22.43 -3.79 -17.71
N ALA A 195 -23.11 -4.89 -18.00
CA ALA A 195 -23.94 -5.60 -17.03
C ALA A 195 -23.11 -6.20 -15.89
N ILE A 196 -23.65 -6.06 -14.67
CA ILE A 196 -23.07 -6.62 -13.45
C ILE A 196 -23.86 -7.86 -13.05
N ASP A 197 -23.15 -8.93 -12.72
CA ASP A 197 -23.75 -10.13 -12.13
C ASP A 197 -23.93 -9.95 -10.61
N PHE A 198 -25.17 -9.94 -10.18
CA PHE A 198 -25.56 -9.83 -8.77
C PHE A 198 -25.81 -11.19 -8.10
N THR A 199 -25.54 -12.30 -8.75
CA THR A 199 -25.83 -13.63 -8.19
C THR A 199 -25.10 -13.84 -6.86
N GLY A 200 -23.78 -13.57 -6.82
CA GLY A 200 -23.01 -13.67 -5.59
C GLY A 200 -23.52 -12.74 -4.48
N VAL A 201 -23.99 -11.54 -4.84
CA VAL A 201 -24.55 -10.59 -3.87
C VAL A 201 -25.88 -11.12 -3.29
N LYS A 202 -26.73 -11.75 -4.10
CA LYS A 202 -28.02 -12.31 -3.65
C LYS A 202 -27.81 -13.49 -2.70
N GLU A 203 -26.86 -14.36 -3.00
CA GLU A 203 -26.56 -15.58 -2.26
C GLU A 203 -25.77 -15.33 -0.98
N ALA A 204 -24.99 -14.26 -0.91
CA ALA A 204 -24.16 -13.93 0.24
C ALA A 204 -24.99 -13.71 1.51
N ALA A 205 -24.49 -14.24 2.63
CA ALA A 205 -25.08 -14.04 3.94
C ALA A 205 -24.87 -12.60 4.47
N TRP A 206 -25.76 -12.15 5.34
CA TRP A 206 -25.60 -10.86 6.01
C TRP A 206 -24.55 -10.87 7.10
N ILE A 207 -24.37 -12.00 7.78
CA ILE A 207 -23.40 -12.19 8.86
C ILE A 207 -22.61 -13.47 8.57
N GLY A 208 -21.30 -13.39 8.67
CA GLY A 208 -20.38 -14.52 8.47
C GLY A 208 -19.04 -14.29 9.13
N PHE A 209 -18.28 -15.36 9.32
CA PHE A 209 -16.92 -15.26 9.83
C PHE A 209 -15.96 -14.84 8.71
N PRO A 210 -15.12 -13.82 8.91
CA PRO A 210 -14.34 -13.22 7.82
C PRO A 210 -13.09 -14.00 7.42
N ILE A 211 -12.73 -15.08 8.11
CA ILE A 211 -11.51 -15.87 7.84
C ILE A 211 -11.93 -17.26 7.36
N GLU A 212 -11.40 -17.65 6.17
CA GLU A 212 -11.49 -18.99 5.64
C GLU A 212 -10.18 -19.72 5.93
N TRP A 213 -10.24 -20.84 6.64
CA TRP A 213 -9.04 -21.56 7.11
C TRP A 213 -8.13 -22.01 5.96
N SER A 214 -8.68 -22.48 4.85
CA SER A 214 -7.94 -22.91 3.66
C SER A 214 -7.17 -21.78 2.98
N SER A 215 -7.59 -20.54 3.17
CA SER A 215 -6.93 -19.34 2.64
C SER A 215 -5.82 -18.81 3.55
N THR A 216 -5.72 -19.33 4.79
CA THR A 216 -4.64 -18.97 5.71
C THR A 216 -3.34 -19.69 5.37
N VAL A 217 -2.22 -19.16 5.84
CA VAL A 217 -0.92 -19.84 5.75
C VAL A 217 -0.96 -21.20 6.45
N PHE A 218 -1.68 -21.31 7.56
CA PHE A 218 -1.77 -22.54 8.37
C PHE A 218 -2.56 -23.67 7.70
N GLY A 219 -3.60 -23.31 6.91
CA GLY A 219 -4.46 -24.28 6.24
C GLY A 219 -4.12 -24.51 4.78
N GLY A 220 -3.34 -23.62 4.13
CA GLY A 220 -3.08 -23.65 2.69
C GLY A 220 -1.64 -24.00 2.29
N VAL A 221 -0.65 -23.89 3.20
CA VAL A 221 0.75 -24.16 2.88
C VAL A 221 1.14 -25.58 3.26
N HIS A 222 1.43 -26.41 2.23
CA HIS A 222 1.78 -27.82 2.43
C HIS A 222 3.10 -28.21 1.73
N ASP A 223 3.62 -27.38 0.81
CA ASP A 223 4.85 -27.63 0.04
C ASP A 223 5.98 -26.69 0.45
N GLY A 224 7.04 -27.24 1.02
CA GLY A 224 8.19 -26.46 1.48
C GLY A 224 8.96 -25.77 0.34
N GLY A 225 9.01 -26.36 -0.86
CA GLY A 225 9.68 -25.76 -2.02
C GLY A 225 8.96 -24.54 -2.55
N LYS A 226 7.63 -24.62 -2.69
CA LYS A 226 6.78 -23.46 -3.05
C LYS A 226 6.87 -22.37 -1.98
N ALA A 227 6.90 -22.75 -0.69
CA ALA A 227 7.05 -21.82 0.43
C ALA A 227 8.36 -21.02 0.35
N ILE A 228 9.49 -21.70 0.17
CA ILE A 228 10.82 -21.06 0.06
C ILE A 228 10.85 -20.12 -1.17
N SER A 229 10.35 -20.57 -2.32
CA SER A 229 10.28 -19.74 -3.53
C SER A 229 9.47 -18.47 -3.31
N ALA A 230 8.32 -18.57 -2.65
CA ALA A 230 7.48 -17.40 -2.31
C ALA A 230 8.16 -16.44 -1.34
N ILE A 231 8.84 -16.96 -0.31
CA ILE A 231 9.60 -16.14 0.65
C ILE A 231 10.71 -15.36 -0.07
N ILE A 232 11.48 -16.02 -0.91
CA ILE A 232 12.58 -15.38 -1.64
C ILE A 232 12.07 -14.33 -2.63
N ALA A 233 10.92 -14.55 -3.26
CA ALA A 233 10.30 -13.60 -4.19
C ALA A 233 9.77 -12.34 -3.47
N LEU A 234 9.22 -12.47 -2.28
CA LEU A 234 8.46 -11.40 -1.61
C LEU A 234 9.24 -10.65 -0.55
N VAL A 235 10.13 -11.32 0.20
CA VAL A 235 10.91 -10.70 1.29
C VAL A 235 11.70 -9.46 0.82
N PRO A 236 12.40 -9.45 -0.32
CA PRO A 236 13.14 -8.26 -0.74
C PRO A 236 12.28 -7.01 -1.01
N ILE A 237 10.98 -7.19 -1.28
CA ILE A 237 10.04 -6.07 -1.47
C ILE A 237 9.87 -5.27 -0.18
N SER A 238 10.08 -5.90 0.99
CA SER A 238 10.00 -5.24 2.29
C SER A 238 10.93 -4.02 2.41
N ILE A 239 12.04 -4.00 1.69
CA ILE A 239 12.96 -2.86 1.68
C ILE A 239 12.24 -1.61 1.16
N ALA A 240 11.51 -1.74 0.05
CA ALA A 240 10.75 -0.62 -0.52
C ALA A 240 9.63 -0.16 0.41
N THR A 241 8.88 -1.11 0.97
CA THR A 241 7.75 -0.78 1.85
C THR A 241 8.18 -0.20 3.20
N MET A 242 9.32 -0.61 3.73
CA MET A 242 9.92 0.03 4.91
C MET A 242 10.28 1.51 4.65
N MET A 243 10.75 1.82 3.45
CA MET A 243 11.05 3.21 3.07
C MET A 243 9.79 4.04 2.87
N GLU A 244 8.75 3.45 2.26
CA GLU A 244 7.41 4.04 2.19
C GLU A 244 6.90 4.39 3.58
N HIS A 245 6.95 3.44 4.53
CA HIS A 245 6.55 3.66 5.91
C HIS A 245 7.29 4.83 6.58
N ILE A 246 8.61 4.92 6.40
CA ILE A 246 9.40 6.04 6.96
C ILE A 246 8.94 7.38 6.36
N GLY A 247 8.66 7.42 5.07
CA GLY A 247 8.10 8.59 4.38
C GLY A 247 6.74 8.99 4.94
N ASP A 248 5.85 8.03 5.13
CA ASP A 248 4.51 8.26 5.67
C ASP A 248 4.55 8.78 7.11
N ILE A 249 5.38 8.19 7.97
CA ILE A 249 5.54 8.68 9.35
C ILE A 249 6.11 10.10 9.38
N SER A 250 7.00 10.43 8.44
CA SER A 250 7.49 11.81 8.27
C SER A 250 6.36 12.76 7.86
N ALA A 251 5.52 12.35 6.88
CA ALA A 251 4.37 13.14 6.41
C ALA A 251 3.32 13.34 7.51
N ILE A 252 3.01 12.29 8.29
CA ILE A 252 2.10 12.37 9.44
C ILE A 252 2.69 13.30 10.51
N SER A 253 3.99 13.20 10.77
CA SER A 253 4.69 14.07 11.73
C SER A 253 4.58 15.53 11.34
N ALA A 254 4.80 15.84 10.06
CA ALA A 254 4.65 17.17 9.50
C ALA A 254 3.22 17.70 9.64
N THR A 255 2.24 16.87 9.26
CA THR A 255 0.80 17.22 9.30
C THR A 255 0.33 17.50 10.74
N CYS A 256 0.74 16.66 11.68
CA CYS A 256 0.34 16.76 13.09
C CYS A 256 1.22 17.74 13.90
N LYS A 257 2.27 18.30 13.28
CA LYS A 257 3.28 19.15 13.96
C LYS A 257 3.89 18.47 15.19
N LYS A 258 4.15 17.16 15.10
CA LYS A 258 4.74 16.31 16.15
C LYS A 258 5.79 15.39 15.54
N ASN A 259 6.93 15.23 16.18
CA ASN A 259 8.00 14.38 15.70
C ASN A 259 7.77 12.92 16.15
N TYR A 260 7.02 12.14 15.37
CA TYR A 260 6.76 10.72 15.64
C TYR A 260 7.97 9.81 15.33
N ILE A 261 8.93 10.30 14.57
CA ILE A 261 10.21 9.60 14.33
C ILE A 261 11.01 9.49 15.63
N GLN A 262 10.91 10.52 16.47
CA GLN A 262 11.61 10.58 17.77
C GLN A 262 10.76 10.01 18.92
N ASP A 263 9.47 10.37 18.99
CA ASP A 263 8.54 9.92 20.02
C ASP A 263 7.18 9.53 19.40
N PRO A 264 6.79 8.28 19.41
CA PRO A 264 7.27 7.10 20.16
C PRO A 264 8.55 6.46 19.61
N GLY A 265 9.07 6.93 18.50
CA GLY A 265 10.27 6.45 17.83
C GLY A 265 9.99 5.54 16.63
N LEU A 266 10.78 5.73 15.56
CA LEU A 266 10.60 5.01 14.30
C LEU A 266 10.69 3.49 14.49
N HIS A 267 11.51 3.00 15.43
CA HIS A 267 11.57 1.57 15.75
C HIS A 267 10.23 0.99 16.21
N ARG A 268 9.37 1.80 16.87
CA ARG A 268 8.02 1.36 17.30
C ARG A 268 7.03 1.38 16.17
N THR A 269 7.09 2.38 15.29
CA THR A 269 6.18 2.44 14.14
C THR A 269 6.50 1.34 13.15
N LEU A 270 7.77 1.04 12.86
CA LEU A 270 8.20 -0.10 12.05
C LEU A 270 7.80 -1.42 12.68
N LEU A 271 7.97 -1.58 14.01
CA LEU A 271 7.53 -2.78 14.72
C LEU A 271 6.01 -2.98 14.56
N GLY A 272 5.25 -1.90 14.68
CA GLY A 272 3.79 -1.93 14.55
C GLY A 272 3.33 -2.33 13.16
N ASP A 273 3.93 -1.73 12.13
CA ASP A 273 3.62 -2.00 10.73
C ASP A 273 4.03 -3.43 10.32
N GLY A 274 5.24 -3.86 10.70
CA GLY A 274 5.74 -5.21 10.43
C GLY A 274 4.90 -6.31 11.10
N LEU A 275 4.54 -6.14 12.38
CA LEU A 275 3.68 -7.11 13.07
C LEU A 275 2.25 -7.12 12.51
N ALA A 276 1.71 -5.96 12.15
CA ALA A 276 0.39 -5.89 11.50
C ALA A 276 0.42 -6.61 10.14
N THR A 277 1.45 -6.41 9.33
CA THR A 277 1.67 -7.11 8.06
C THR A 277 1.80 -8.62 8.26
N THR A 278 2.65 -9.04 9.19
CA THR A 278 2.86 -10.48 9.48
C THR A 278 1.55 -11.13 9.91
N LEU A 279 0.86 -10.52 10.88
CA LEU A 279 -0.39 -11.07 11.39
C LEU A 279 -1.47 -11.15 10.29
N ALA A 280 -1.67 -10.07 9.54
CA ALA A 280 -2.63 -10.04 8.43
C ALA A 280 -2.37 -11.16 7.43
N SER A 281 -1.13 -11.29 6.98
CA SER A 281 -0.76 -12.25 5.95
C SER A 281 -0.82 -13.71 6.43
N LEU A 282 -0.49 -14.00 7.70
CA LEU A 282 -0.66 -15.35 8.26
C LEU A 282 -2.12 -15.81 8.18
N PHE A 283 -3.08 -14.91 8.25
CA PHE A 283 -4.51 -15.22 8.18
C PHE A 283 -5.12 -15.01 6.79
N GLY A 284 -4.31 -14.83 5.73
CA GLY A 284 -4.80 -14.74 4.36
C GLY A 284 -5.27 -13.35 3.94
N ALA A 285 -4.85 -12.31 4.64
CA ALA A 285 -5.01 -10.92 4.22
C ALA A 285 -3.73 -10.39 3.55
N PRO A 286 -3.80 -9.31 2.74
CA PRO A 286 -2.62 -8.66 2.19
C PRO A 286 -1.77 -7.98 3.27
N ALA A 287 -0.53 -7.60 2.89
CA ALA A 287 0.31 -6.76 3.73
C ALA A 287 -0.42 -5.49 4.17
N ASN A 288 -0.20 -5.06 5.39
CA ASN A 288 -0.62 -3.75 5.85
C ASN A 288 0.47 -2.70 5.59
N THR A 289 0.07 -1.44 5.44
CA THR A 289 0.95 -0.27 5.39
C THR A 289 0.20 0.96 5.88
N THR A 290 0.94 1.99 6.28
CA THR A 290 0.37 3.29 6.64
C THR A 290 -0.25 3.99 5.42
N TYR A 291 -1.39 4.68 5.61
CA TYR A 291 -2.14 5.29 4.50
C TYR A 291 -2.00 6.80 4.44
N GLY A 292 -1.48 7.29 3.32
CA GLY A 292 -1.38 8.70 2.99
C GLY A 292 -2.76 9.37 2.84
N GLU A 293 -3.78 8.67 2.36
CA GLU A 293 -5.17 9.15 2.24
C GLU A 293 -5.72 9.57 3.61
N ASN A 294 -5.45 8.79 4.64
CA ASN A 294 -5.86 9.12 6.00
C ASN A 294 -5.08 10.31 6.57
N THR A 295 -3.82 10.50 6.15
CA THR A 295 -3.05 11.72 6.45
C THR A 295 -3.69 12.95 5.81
N GLY A 296 -4.25 12.81 4.61
CA GLY A 296 -5.05 13.87 3.97
C GLY A 296 -6.29 14.26 4.78
N VAL A 297 -6.98 13.28 5.41
CA VAL A 297 -8.10 13.57 6.34
C VAL A 297 -7.61 14.35 7.55
N LEU A 298 -6.47 13.96 8.15
CA LEU A 298 -5.88 14.68 9.28
C LEU A 298 -5.57 16.14 8.92
N ALA A 299 -4.96 16.36 7.75
CA ALA A 299 -4.60 17.69 7.27
C ALA A 299 -5.84 18.59 7.07
N LEU A 300 -6.93 18.02 6.52
CA LEU A 300 -8.16 18.77 6.24
C LEU A 300 -8.98 19.03 7.52
N SER A 301 -9.14 18.00 8.35
CA SER A 301 -9.98 18.07 9.56
C SER A 301 -9.29 18.82 10.69
N LYS A 302 -7.96 18.87 10.67
CA LYS A 302 -7.10 19.38 11.77
C LYS A 302 -7.36 18.67 13.11
N VAL A 303 -7.92 17.46 13.08
CA VAL A 303 -8.16 16.60 14.25
C VAL A 303 -7.12 15.51 14.27
N TYR A 304 -6.11 15.63 15.11
CA TYR A 304 -4.92 14.77 15.17
C TYR A 304 -4.98 13.71 16.28
N ASP A 305 -6.15 13.53 16.89
CA ASP A 305 -6.32 12.53 17.95
C ASP A 305 -6.38 11.11 17.34
N PRO A 306 -5.49 10.18 17.74
CA PRO A 306 -5.51 8.81 17.25
C PRO A 306 -6.84 8.06 17.50
N ARG A 307 -7.70 8.55 18.40
CA ARG A 307 -9.02 7.95 18.67
C ARG A 307 -9.91 7.97 17.44
N VAL A 308 -9.83 9.02 16.60
CA VAL A 308 -10.65 9.11 15.38
C VAL A 308 -10.29 8.02 14.38
N VAL A 309 -9.00 7.69 14.28
CA VAL A 309 -8.50 6.62 13.41
C VAL A 309 -8.93 5.24 13.94
N ARG A 310 -8.93 5.04 15.27
CA ARG A 310 -9.43 3.79 15.86
C ARG A 310 -10.92 3.56 15.60
N ILE A 311 -11.73 4.62 15.56
CA ILE A 311 -13.14 4.50 15.19
C ILE A 311 -13.27 3.95 13.76
N ALA A 312 -12.46 4.44 12.82
CA ALA A 312 -12.42 3.88 11.46
C ALA A 312 -12.00 2.41 11.44
N ALA A 313 -11.04 2.02 12.29
CA ALA A 313 -10.61 0.64 12.43
C ALA A 313 -11.76 -0.26 12.95
N TYR A 314 -12.54 0.19 13.92
CA TYR A 314 -13.71 -0.55 14.39
C TYR A 314 -14.78 -0.70 13.31
N PHE A 315 -15.02 0.32 12.48
CA PHE A 315 -15.93 0.21 11.34
C PHE A 315 -15.44 -0.83 10.33
N ALA A 316 -14.15 -0.82 9.99
CA ALA A 316 -13.57 -1.82 9.09
C ALA A 316 -13.79 -3.24 9.63
N MET A 317 -13.55 -3.46 10.92
CA MET A 317 -13.79 -4.75 11.57
C MET A 317 -15.27 -5.15 11.54
N VAL A 318 -16.20 -4.23 11.79
CA VAL A 318 -17.64 -4.53 11.73
C VAL A 318 -18.06 -4.93 10.31
N PHE A 319 -17.61 -4.20 9.28
CA PHE A 319 -17.92 -4.54 7.89
C PHE A 319 -17.31 -5.87 7.45
N SER A 320 -16.21 -6.31 8.06
CA SER A 320 -15.59 -7.60 7.75
C SER A 320 -16.50 -8.80 8.03
N PHE A 321 -17.43 -8.68 9.00
CA PHE A 321 -18.38 -9.73 9.36
C PHE A 321 -19.65 -9.72 8.48
N CYS A 322 -19.67 -8.92 7.41
CA CYS A 322 -20.80 -8.86 6.48
C CYS A 322 -20.38 -9.39 5.09
N PRO A 323 -20.51 -10.71 4.81
CA PRO A 323 -20.18 -11.28 3.49
C PRO A 323 -20.94 -10.61 2.34
N LYS A 324 -22.16 -10.16 2.55
CA LYS A 324 -22.94 -9.42 1.55
C LYS A 324 -22.25 -8.11 1.13
N PHE A 325 -21.62 -7.43 2.06
CA PHE A 325 -20.84 -6.24 1.78
C PHE A 325 -19.60 -6.56 0.94
N ALA A 326 -18.88 -7.63 1.27
CA ALA A 326 -17.76 -8.12 0.46
C ALA A 326 -18.20 -8.51 -0.95
N ALA A 327 -19.34 -9.22 -1.08
CA ALA A 327 -19.88 -9.63 -2.38
C ALA A 327 -20.26 -8.43 -3.27
N ILE A 328 -20.75 -7.32 -2.70
CA ILE A 328 -21.00 -6.09 -3.47
C ILE A 328 -19.69 -5.55 -4.03
N ILE A 329 -18.62 -5.57 -3.24
CA ILE A 329 -17.30 -5.09 -3.69
C ILE A 329 -16.73 -6.03 -4.75
N GLU A 330 -16.86 -7.34 -4.59
CA GLU A 330 -16.42 -8.35 -5.57
C GLU A 330 -17.17 -8.25 -6.90
N SER A 331 -18.41 -7.74 -6.88
CA SER A 331 -19.19 -7.49 -8.09
C SER A 331 -18.73 -6.28 -8.91
N ILE A 332 -17.74 -5.51 -8.42
CA ILE A 332 -17.18 -4.36 -9.14
C ILE A 332 -16.48 -4.87 -10.42
N PRO A 333 -16.89 -4.38 -11.62
CA PRO A 333 -16.27 -4.80 -12.85
C PRO A 333 -14.76 -4.54 -12.89
N GLY A 334 -13.97 -5.50 -13.39
CA GLY A 334 -12.52 -5.34 -13.49
C GLY A 334 -12.07 -4.11 -14.26
N ALA A 335 -12.86 -3.64 -15.23
CA ALA A 335 -12.61 -2.40 -15.96
C ALA A 335 -12.65 -1.15 -15.05
N VAL A 336 -13.56 -1.10 -14.06
CA VAL A 336 -13.60 -0.03 -13.06
C VAL A 336 -12.32 -0.03 -12.25
N VAL A 337 -11.92 -1.22 -11.75
CA VAL A 337 -10.68 -1.40 -11.00
C VAL A 337 -9.47 -0.96 -11.84
N GLY A 338 -9.42 -1.34 -13.12
CA GLY A 338 -8.37 -0.92 -14.06
C GLY A 338 -8.28 0.59 -14.21
N GLY A 339 -9.41 1.26 -14.46
CA GLY A 339 -9.46 2.72 -14.61
C GLY A 339 -8.96 3.49 -13.38
N ILE A 340 -9.34 3.03 -12.19
CA ILE A 340 -8.89 3.61 -10.92
C ILE A 340 -7.40 3.35 -10.69
N SER A 341 -6.92 2.16 -11.06
CA SER A 341 -5.54 1.75 -10.88
C SER A 341 -4.55 2.66 -11.62
N PHE A 342 -4.93 3.28 -12.73
CA PHE A 342 -4.09 4.30 -13.39
C PHE A 342 -3.74 5.45 -12.44
N VAL A 343 -4.73 5.96 -11.70
CA VAL A 343 -4.49 7.04 -10.73
C VAL A 343 -3.70 6.53 -9.53
N LEU A 344 -4.07 5.37 -8.98
CA LEU A 344 -3.40 4.80 -7.81
C LEU A 344 -1.92 4.52 -8.07
N TYR A 345 -1.60 3.83 -9.17
CA TYR A 345 -0.21 3.49 -9.51
C TYR A 345 0.60 4.73 -9.90
N GLY A 346 -0.04 5.68 -10.59
CA GLY A 346 0.56 6.97 -10.89
C GLY A 346 0.89 7.77 -9.64
N MET A 347 0.00 7.76 -8.63
CA MET A 347 0.25 8.44 -7.36
C MET A 347 1.40 7.79 -6.57
N ILE A 348 1.52 6.44 -6.57
CA ILE A 348 2.67 5.76 -5.95
C ILE A 348 3.98 6.23 -6.62
N SER A 349 4.02 6.23 -7.96
CA SER A 349 5.20 6.72 -8.68
C SER A 349 5.51 8.20 -8.39
N ALA A 350 4.48 9.04 -8.27
CA ALA A 350 4.63 10.45 -7.92
C ALA A 350 5.21 10.66 -6.51
N ILE A 351 4.88 9.78 -5.54
CA ILE A 351 5.51 9.79 -4.21
C ILE A 351 7.02 9.52 -4.34
N GLY A 352 7.42 8.57 -5.19
CA GLY A 352 8.84 8.30 -5.45
C GLY A 352 9.57 9.50 -6.08
N VAL A 353 8.93 10.18 -7.05
CA VAL A 353 9.46 11.42 -7.64
C VAL A 353 9.60 12.50 -6.57
N ARG A 354 8.57 12.67 -5.76
CA ARG A 354 8.57 13.64 -4.65
C ARG A 354 9.72 13.37 -3.66
N ASN A 355 9.94 12.11 -3.29
CA ASN A 355 11.05 11.72 -2.40
C ASN A 355 12.42 12.18 -2.95
N VAL A 356 12.65 11.97 -4.24
CA VAL A 356 13.89 12.41 -4.93
C VAL A 356 14.02 13.93 -4.94
N VAL A 357 12.94 14.65 -5.26
CA VAL A 357 12.93 16.11 -5.38
C VAL A 357 13.10 16.79 -4.02
N GLU A 358 12.38 16.35 -2.99
CA GLU A 358 12.46 16.91 -1.63
C GLU A 358 13.84 16.68 -1.01
N ALA A 359 14.43 15.51 -1.29
CA ALA A 359 15.79 15.20 -0.84
C ALA A 359 16.88 15.90 -1.68
N LYS A 360 16.51 16.68 -2.71
CA LYS A 360 17.43 17.40 -3.61
C LYS A 360 18.53 16.50 -4.18
N VAL A 361 18.15 15.30 -4.63
CA VAL A 361 19.09 14.37 -5.25
C VAL A 361 19.67 15.00 -6.52
N ASP A 362 20.99 15.15 -6.57
CA ASP A 362 21.69 15.74 -7.70
C ASP A 362 21.98 14.69 -8.78
N PHE A 363 21.19 14.68 -9.84
CA PHE A 363 21.37 13.79 -10.99
C PHE A 363 22.41 14.27 -12.01
N SER A 364 23.06 15.43 -11.80
CA SER A 364 24.23 15.79 -12.59
C SER A 364 25.44 14.91 -12.26
N LYS A 365 25.43 14.29 -11.08
CA LYS A 365 26.45 13.34 -10.66
C LYS A 365 26.23 11.98 -11.30
N ALA A 366 27.24 11.48 -12.02
CA ALA A 366 27.21 10.19 -12.70
C ALA A 366 26.80 9.03 -11.76
N ARG A 367 27.27 9.07 -10.50
CA ARG A 367 26.91 8.10 -9.46
C ARG A 367 25.40 7.98 -9.28
N ASN A 368 24.72 9.08 -9.04
CA ASN A 368 23.29 9.12 -8.73
C ASN A 368 22.48 8.72 -9.96
N THR A 369 22.87 9.21 -11.13
CA THR A 369 22.25 8.86 -12.41
C THR A 369 22.33 7.36 -12.70
N ILE A 370 23.51 6.74 -12.51
CA ILE A 370 23.70 5.31 -12.74
C ILE A 370 22.87 4.47 -11.77
N ILE A 371 22.85 4.81 -10.47
CA ILE A 371 22.03 4.08 -9.47
C ILE A 371 20.57 4.11 -9.87
N ALA A 372 20.02 5.28 -10.15
CA ALA A 372 18.62 5.43 -10.55
C ALA A 372 18.31 4.71 -11.87
N ALA A 373 19.18 4.85 -12.88
CA ALA A 373 19.01 4.20 -14.16
C ALA A 373 18.98 2.67 -14.05
N VAL A 374 19.90 2.08 -13.30
CA VAL A 374 19.92 0.62 -13.08
C VAL A 374 18.67 0.17 -12.35
N ILE A 375 18.25 0.85 -11.28
CA ILE A 375 17.03 0.50 -10.55
C ILE A 375 15.82 0.51 -11.49
N LEU A 376 15.60 1.61 -12.22
CA LEU A 376 14.44 1.77 -13.09
C LEU A 376 14.44 0.77 -14.24
N VAL A 377 15.56 0.61 -14.92
CA VAL A 377 15.66 -0.30 -16.08
C VAL A 377 15.51 -1.75 -15.65
N VAL A 378 16.14 -2.15 -14.55
CA VAL A 378 16.00 -3.53 -14.02
C VAL A 378 14.59 -3.79 -13.56
N ALA A 379 13.99 -2.89 -12.79
CA ALA A 379 12.65 -3.08 -12.25
C ALA A 379 11.55 -3.13 -13.33
N LEU A 380 11.70 -2.37 -14.40
CA LEU A 380 10.70 -2.31 -15.49
C LEU A 380 11.03 -3.27 -16.64
N GLY A 381 12.31 -3.59 -16.84
CA GLY A 381 12.76 -4.43 -17.96
C GLY A 381 12.73 -5.93 -17.68
N LEU A 382 12.98 -6.36 -16.44
CA LEU A 382 12.93 -7.78 -16.05
C LEU A 382 11.50 -8.24 -15.77
N THR A 383 10.62 -8.19 -16.75
CA THR A 383 9.18 -8.48 -16.58
C THR A 383 8.88 -9.84 -15.94
N ASN A 384 9.74 -10.85 -16.19
CA ASN A 384 9.59 -12.20 -15.63
C ASN A 384 10.50 -12.47 -14.41
N GLY A 385 11.23 -11.46 -13.95
CA GLY A 385 12.24 -11.63 -12.92
C GLY A 385 13.44 -12.49 -13.39
N ILE A 386 14.23 -12.96 -12.42
CA ILE A 386 15.35 -13.90 -12.66
C ILE A 386 15.02 -15.21 -11.96
N THR A 387 14.88 -16.30 -12.75
CA THR A 387 14.61 -17.63 -12.22
C THR A 387 15.88 -18.46 -12.19
N PHE A 388 16.16 -19.09 -11.08
CA PHE A 388 17.26 -20.05 -10.91
C PHE A 388 16.78 -21.28 -10.13
N THR A 389 17.40 -22.42 -10.35
CA THR A 389 17.01 -23.67 -9.72
C THR A 389 17.99 -24.02 -8.59
N VAL A 390 17.46 -24.19 -7.38
CA VAL A 390 18.23 -24.63 -6.21
C VAL A 390 17.54 -25.84 -5.58
N GLY A 391 18.27 -26.93 -5.43
CA GLY A 391 17.73 -28.15 -4.81
C GLY A 391 16.53 -28.76 -5.54
N GLY A 392 16.41 -28.57 -6.87
CA GLY A 392 15.26 -29.05 -7.64
C GLY A 392 14.02 -28.13 -7.64
N HIS A 393 14.08 -27.00 -6.94
CA HIS A 393 13.00 -26.00 -6.91
C HIS A 393 13.38 -24.76 -7.72
N ASN A 394 12.45 -24.26 -8.52
CA ASN A 394 12.60 -23.01 -9.23
C ASN A 394 12.31 -21.83 -8.31
N ILE A 395 13.29 -20.98 -8.13
CA ILE A 395 13.22 -19.74 -7.33
C ILE A 395 13.25 -18.56 -8.27
N THR A 396 12.23 -17.69 -8.20
CA THR A 396 12.16 -16.49 -9.03
C THR A 396 12.32 -15.25 -8.16
N LEU A 397 13.38 -14.49 -8.38
CA LEU A 397 13.51 -13.14 -7.86
C LEU A 397 12.72 -12.18 -8.73
N THR A 398 11.77 -11.45 -8.14
CA THR A 398 11.00 -10.44 -8.86
C THR A 398 11.91 -9.32 -9.37
N ALA A 399 11.50 -8.65 -10.45
CA ALA A 399 12.24 -7.50 -11.00
C ALA A 399 12.53 -6.43 -9.94
N LEU A 400 11.54 -6.13 -9.09
CA LEU A 400 11.66 -5.16 -8.02
C LEU A 400 12.67 -5.59 -6.94
N ALA A 401 12.70 -6.89 -6.61
CA ALA A 401 13.68 -7.45 -5.68
C ALA A 401 15.11 -7.29 -6.21
N VAL A 402 15.33 -7.66 -7.48
CA VAL A 402 16.64 -7.52 -8.15
C VAL A 402 17.06 -6.05 -8.22
N ALA A 403 16.15 -5.16 -8.60
CA ALA A 403 16.42 -3.72 -8.68
C ALA A 403 16.78 -3.12 -7.31
N SER A 404 16.06 -3.51 -6.26
CA SER A 404 16.33 -3.03 -4.90
C SER A 404 17.71 -3.47 -4.40
N ILE A 405 18.04 -4.75 -4.60
CA ILE A 405 19.36 -5.28 -4.24
C ILE A 405 20.45 -4.57 -5.04
N ALA A 406 20.27 -4.43 -6.36
CA ALA A 406 21.25 -3.74 -7.22
C ALA A 406 21.46 -2.29 -6.79
N GLY A 407 20.40 -1.55 -6.51
CA GLY A 407 20.47 -0.17 -6.04
C GLY A 407 21.23 -0.01 -4.73
N ILE A 408 20.97 -0.89 -3.75
CA ILE A 408 21.69 -0.89 -2.47
C ILE A 408 23.16 -1.22 -2.67
N VAL A 409 23.46 -2.26 -3.44
CA VAL A 409 24.85 -2.69 -3.72
C VAL A 409 25.64 -1.57 -4.42
N LEU A 410 25.08 -0.94 -5.46
CA LEU A 410 25.71 0.17 -6.13
C LEU A 410 25.93 1.37 -5.20
N ASN A 411 24.94 1.68 -4.35
CA ASN A 411 25.08 2.74 -3.34
C ASN A 411 26.20 2.46 -2.34
N LEU A 412 26.44 1.19 -2.00
CA LEU A 412 27.52 0.81 -1.08
C LEU A 412 28.90 0.90 -1.74
N ILE A 413 29.00 0.47 -3.00
CA ILE A 413 30.28 0.37 -3.74
C ILE A 413 30.74 1.73 -4.25
N PHE A 414 29.81 2.57 -4.74
CA PHE A 414 30.20 3.83 -5.37
C PHE A 414 30.69 4.86 -4.32
N PRO A 415 31.76 5.59 -4.62
CA PRO A 415 32.27 6.68 -3.79
C PRO A 415 31.34 7.91 -3.81
N GLU A 416 31.75 8.99 -3.17
CA GLU A 416 31.06 10.31 -3.15
C GLU A 416 29.59 10.26 -2.69
N LYS A 417 29.36 9.74 -1.48
CA LYS A 417 28.03 9.67 -0.89
C LYS A 417 27.58 11.06 -0.47
N ASP A 418 26.55 11.59 -1.12
CA ASP A 418 26.02 12.95 -0.88
C ASP A 418 24.98 13.02 0.23
N PHE A 419 24.34 11.91 0.55
CA PHE A 419 23.25 11.89 1.51
C PHE A 419 23.77 11.89 2.94
N ASP A 420 23.46 12.96 3.67
CA ASP A 420 23.68 13.09 5.11
C ASP A 420 22.33 13.07 5.84
N PRO A 421 21.98 11.96 6.51
CA PRO A 421 20.71 11.84 7.23
C PRO A 421 20.55 12.87 8.33
N GLU A 422 21.63 13.30 8.99
CA GLU A 422 21.55 14.29 10.07
C GLU A 422 21.10 15.65 9.55
N LYS A 423 21.64 16.08 8.40
CA LYS A 423 21.22 17.32 7.74
C LYS A 423 19.79 17.22 7.20
N ALA A 424 19.39 16.09 6.66
CA ALA A 424 18.05 15.87 6.15
C ALA A 424 16.99 15.98 7.26
N PHE A 425 17.23 15.37 8.44
CA PHE A 425 16.32 15.46 9.57
C PHE A 425 16.33 16.82 10.25
N GLN A 426 17.47 17.54 10.27
CA GLN A 426 17.57 18.90 10.81
C GLN A 426 16.91 19.94 9.91
N ALA A 427 17.09 19.87 8.59
CA ALA A 427 16.46 20.76 7.63
C ALA A 427 14.92 20.68 7.71
N ASP A 428 14.37 19.49 7.89
CA ASP A 428 12.94 19.28 8.11
C ASP A 428 12.45 19.92 9.42
N THR A 429 13.26 19.98 10.45
CA THR A 429 12.90 20.58 11.74
C THR A 429 12.99 22.12 11.67
N VAL A 430 13.99 22.66 11.00
CA VAL A 430 14.23 24.11 10.89
C VAL A 430 13.26 24.78 9.91
N SER A 431 12.97 24.17 8.75
CA SER A 431 11.99 24.72 7.81
C SER A 431 10.59 24.80 8.42
N LYS A 432 10.23 23.82 9.27
CA LYS A 432 8.96 23.81 9.99
C LYS A 432 8.88 24.79 11.15
N GLN A 433 9.99 25.16 11.79
CA GLN A 433 10.02 26.25 12.78
C GLN A 433 9.82 27.62 12.12
N ILE A 434 10.43 27.85 10.96
CA ILE A 434 10.28 29.11 10.21
C ILE A 434 8.84 29.29 9.70
N ASP A 435 8.19 28.22 9.22
CA ASP A 435 6.79 28.26 8.78
C ASP A 435 5.82 28.50 9.94
N VAL A 436 6.13 28.03 11.14
CA VAL A 436 5.31 28.27 12.34
C VAL A 436 5.48 29.71 12.83
N GLU A 437 6.69 30.27 12.81
CA GLU A 437 6.93 31.68 13.18
C GLU A 437 6.28 32.65 12.19
N ASN A 438 6.30 32.33 10.88
CA ASN A 438 5.62 33.12 9.85
C ASN A 438 4.09 32.99 9.90
N ALA A 439 3.54 31.86 10.37
CA ALA A 439 2.09 31.65 10.51
C ALA A 439 1.50 32.29 11.79
N VAL A 440 2.34 32.64 12.77
CA VAL A 440 1.92 33.31 14.01
C VAL A 440 1.97 34.84 13.85
N SER A 441 2.59 35.34 12.78
CA SER A 441 2.69 36.77 12.47
C SER A 441 1.59 37.31 11.53
N TYR A 442 0.52 36.57 11.30
CA TYR A 442 -0.67 37.03 10.54
C TYR A 442 -1.96 36.85 11.32
#